data_d0cc719fe44f1d3b419785e8ce92b50a
#
_entry.id   d0cc719fe44f1d3b419785e8ce92b50a
#
_cell.length_a   1.000
_cell.length_b   1.000
_cell.length_c   1.000
_cell.angle_alpha   90.00
_cell.angle_beta   90.00
_cell.angle_gamma   90.00
#
_symmetry.space_group_name_H-M   'P 1'
#
loop_
_entity.id
_entity.type
_entity.pdbx_description
1 polymer ?
#
loop_
_entity_poly.entity_id
_entity_poly.type
_entity_poly.pdbx_seq_one_letter_code
_entity_poly.pdbx_strand_id
1 'polypeptide(L)'
;MLALSLGTLLFALMLRVIGADLRLGRAMALRLSESSRQRRSLELIREELGSAYGWMVDPPVSNRWPCRMGGRRPVLAIATQQADAQARADRAIVYSVGSAPDAIWRGEVLMRCGPAYSLDGVPNLRGAFQNRVLLDALPNDIGSGFTARPHPQWPVLQLELEQQLPSSSGAARSLRSRLAA
;
A
#
# COMPACT_ATOMS: atom_id res chain seq x y z
N MET A 1 -20.03 -16.44 -53.25
CA MET A 1 -18.70 -16.03 -52.79
C MET A 1 -18.71 -14.68 -52.03
N LEU A 2 -19.27 -13.59 -52.60
CA LEU A 2 -19.34 -12.26 -51.96
C LEU A 2 -20.05 -12.24 -50.58
N ALA A 3 -21.16 -12.96 -50.42
CA ALA A 3 -21.91 -13.01 -49.17
C ALA A 3 -21.10 -13.68 -48.03
N LEU A 4 -20.29 -14.67 -48.34
CA LEU A 4 -19.47 -15.40 -47.39
C LEU A 4 -18.28 -14.54 -46.88
N SER A 5 -17.67 -13.77 -47.79
CA SER A 5 -16.59 -12.85 -47.43
C SER A 5 -17.08 -11.67 -46.57
N LEU A 6 -18.28 -11.16 -46.85
CA LEU A 6 -18.88 -10.09 -46.05
C LEU A 6 -19.25 -10.58 -44.64
N GLY A 7 -19.79 -11.80 -44.52
CA GLY A 7 -20.12 -12.42 -43.25
C GLY A 7 -18.88 -12.64 -42.36
N THR A 8 -17.78 -13.13 -42.94
CA THR A 8 -16.52 -13.33 -42.18
C THR A 8 -15.89 -12.00 -41.72
N LEU A 9 -15.98 -10.96 -42.55
CA LEU A 9 -15.49 -9.62 -42.20
C LEU A 9 -16.28 -9.03 -41.02
N LEU A 10 -17.61 -9.08 -41.05
CA LEU A 10 -18.46 -8.60 -39.96
C LEU A 10 -18.23 -9.38 -38.69
N PHE A 11 -18.07 -10.71 -38.75
CA PHE A 11 -17.76 -11.54 -37.59
C PHE A 11 -16.40 -11.18 -36.99
N ALA A 12 -15.38 -10.98 -37.83
CA ALA A 12 -14.04 -10.56 -37.34
C ALA A 12 -14.07 -9.18 -36.66
N LEU A 13 -14.87 -8.24 -37.20
CA LEU A 13 -15.06 -6.92 -36.55
C LEU A 13 -15.76 -7.05 -35.19
N MET A 14 -16.82 -7.85 -35.11
CA MET A 14 -17.49 -8.10 -33.81
C MET A 14 -16.54 -8.71 -32.77
N LEU A 15 -15.75 -9.70 -33.15
CA LEU A 15 -14.77 -10.30 -32.25
C LEU A 15 -13.71 -9.28 -31.75
N ARG A 16 -13.30 -8.34 -32.62
CA ARG A 16 -12.37 -7.27 -32.23
C ARG A 16 -12.99 -6.30 -31.22
N VAL A 17 -14.24 -5.91 -31.43
CA VAL A 17 -14.97 -5.00 -30.51
C VAL A 17 -15.15 -5.67 -29.14
N ILE A 18 -15.64 -6.92 -29.12
CA ILE A 18 -15.81 -7.68 -27.86
C ILE A 18 -14.47 -7.85 -27.15
N GLY A 19 -13.40 -8.17 -27.89
CA GLY A 19 -12.07 -8.30 -27.30
C GLY A 19 -11.53 -6.99 -26.71
N ALA A 20 -11.83 -5.85 -27.33
CA ALA A 20 -11.46 -4.53 -26.81
C ALA A 20 -12.23 -4.19 -25.53
N ASP A 21 -13.54 -4.43 -25.50
CA ASP A 21 -14.39 -4.20 -24.33
C ASP A 21 -13.97 -5.06 -23.12
N LEU A 22 -13.65 -6.33 -23.34
CA LEU A 22 -13.16 -7.21 -22.28
C LEU A 22 -11.82 -6.75 -21.70
N ARG A 23 -10.91 -6.25 -22.55
CA ARG A 23 -9.62 -5.70 -22.07
C ARG A 23 -9.82 -4.43 -21.26
N LEU A 24 -10.70 -3.54 -21.71
CA LEU A 24 -11.04 -2.31 -21.00
C LEU A 24 -11.70 -2.61 -19.65
N GLY A 25 -12.68 -3.51 -19.62
CA GLY A 25 -13.35 -3.95 -18.41
C GLY A 25 -12.38 -4.53 -17.37
N ARG A 26 -11.45 -5.39 -17.78
CA ARG A 26 -10.41 -5.94 -16.90
C ARG A 26 -9.48 -4.86 -16.35
N ALA A 27 -9.06 -3.91 -17.20
CA ALA A 27 -8.20 -2.81 -16.76
C ALA A 27 -8.90 -1.89 -15.76
N MET A 28 -10.19 -1.61 -15.94
CA MET A 28 -10.99 -0.84 -14.99
C MET A 28 -11.18 -1.59 -13.66
N ALA A 29 -11.54 -2.88 -13.72
CA ALA A 29 -11.71 -3.71 -12.53
C ALA A 29 -10.42 -3.78 -11.68
N LEU A 30 -9.26 -3.95 -12.34
CA LEU A 30 -7.97 -3.93 -11.66
C LEU A 30 -7.72 -2.59 -10.96
N ARG A 31 -7.98 -1.47 -11.63
CA ARG A 31 -7.79 -0.13 -11.06
C ARG A 31 -8.69 0.10 -9.84
N LEU A 32 -9.95 -0.29 -9.93
CA LEU A 32 -10.91 -0.16 -8.83
C LEU A 32 -10.48 -1.01 -7.63
N SER A 33 -10.02 -2.24 -7.88
CA SER A 33 -9.50 -3.12 -6.83
C SER A 33 -8.28 -2.53 -6.14
N GLU A 34 -7.28 -2.05 -6.91
CA GLU A 34 -6.06 -1.47 -6.32
C GLU A 34 -6.35 -0.14 -5.62
N SER A 35 -7.20 0.72 -6.18
CA SER A 35 -7.64 1.95 -5.52
C SER A 35 -8.34 1.67 -4.18
N SER A 36 -9.18 0.63 -4.13
CA SER A 36 -9.84 0.18 -2.91
C SER A 36 -8.84 -0.34 -1.86
N ARG A 37 -7.80 -1.06 -2.30
CA ARG A 37 -6.73 -1.53 -1.41
C ARG A 37 -5.91 -0.37 -0.84
N GLN A 38 -5.53 0.59 -1.68
CA GLN A 38 -4.82 1.80 -1.23
C GLN A 38 -5.63 2.56 -0.18
N ARG A 39 -6.91 2.79 -0.46
CA ARG A 39 -7.79 3.50 0.48
C ARG A 39 -7.88 2.77 1.82
N ARG A 40 -8.10 1.46 1.82
CA ARG A 40 -8.14 0.66 3.06
C ARG A 40 -6.82 0.71 3.82
N SER A 41 -5.68 0.68 3.14
CA SER A 41 -4.38 0.79 3.80
C SER A 41 -4.15 2.16 4.43
N LEU A 42 -4.55 3.24 3.76
CA LEU A 42 -4.46 4.59 4.31
C LEU A 42 -5.43 4.80 5.48
N GLU A 43 -6.65 4.27 5.40
CA GLU A 43 -7.62 4.32 6.51
C GLU A 43 -7.11 3.55 7.74
N LEU A 44 -6.50 2.37 7.53
CA LEU A 44 -5.86 1.62 8.60
C LEU A 44 -4.78 2.46 9.32
N ILE A 45 -3.90 3.12 8.56
CA ILE A 45 -2.87 3.99 9.11
C ILE A 45 -3.50 5.17 9.88
N ARG A 46 -4.57 5.76 9.34
CA ARG A 46 -5.30 6.86 9.98
C ARG A 46 -5.91 6.44 11.30
N GLU A 47 -6.55 5.27 11.36
CA GLU A 47 -7.12 4.73 12.58
C GLU A 47 -6.06 4.48 13.67
N GLU A 48 -4.91 3.93 13.27
CA GLU A 48 -3.79 3.72 14.18
C GLU A 48 -3.17 5.04 14.67
N LEU A 49 -3.07 6.05 13.80
CA LEU A 49 -2.64 7.39 14.19
C LEU A 49 -3.62 8.07 15.14
N GLY A 50 -4.93 7.88 14.92
CA GLY A 50 -5.97 8.45 15.78
C GLY A 50 -5.96 7.88 17.21
N SER A 51 -5.43 6.67 17.40
CA SER A 51 -5.26 6.02 18.71
C SER A 51 -3.84 6.12 19.28
N ALA A 52 -2.95 6.83 18.58
CA ALA A 52 -1.53 6.90 18.92
C ALA A 52 -1.23 7.90 20.05
N TYR A 53 -0.27 7.57 20.89
CA TYR A 53 0.34 8.51 21.84
C TYR A 53 1.40 9.42 21.21
N GLY A 54 1.81 9.12 19.99
CA GLY A 54 2.76 9.89 19.22
C GLY A 54 3.22 9.15 17.98
N TRP A 55 3.88 9.86 17.12
CA TRP A 55 4.39 9.30 15.86
C TRP A 55 5.74 9.93 15.51
N MET A 56 6.49 9.24 14.66
CA MET A 56 7.77 9.69 14.12
C MET A 56 7.82 9.36 12.63
N VAL A 57 8.12 10.36 11.81
CA VAL A 57 8.35 10.21 10.37
C VAL A 57 9.81 9.92 10.11
N ASP A 58 10.09 9.05 9.16
CA ASP A 58 11.42 8.57 8.76
C ASP A 58 12.31 8.22 9.98
N PRO A 59 11.81 7.37 10.91
CA PRO A 59 12.56 7.03 12.10
C PRO A 59 13.84 6.24 11.73
N PRO A 60 14.93 6.39 12.48
CA PRO A 60 16.09 5.54 12.30
C PRO A 60 15.74 4.08 12.61
N VAL A 61 16.36 3.15 11.91
CA VAL A 61 16.16 1.71 12.16
C VAL A 61 16.59 1.39 13.59
N SER A 62 15.72 0.74 14.35
CA SER A 62 15.98 0.33 15.72
C SER A 62 16.00 -1.20 15.87
N ASN A 63 17.00 -1.73 16.53
CA ASN A 63 17.08 -3.15 16.90
C ASN A 63 16.06 -3.54 17.98
N ARG A 64 15.41 -2.57 18.61
CA ARG A 64 14.38 -2.77 19.63
C ARG A 64 13.00 -2.97 19.07
N TRP A 65 12.80 -2.73 17.77
CA TRP A 65 11.51 -2.99 17.16
C TRP A 65 11.15 -4.46 17.17
N PRO A 66 9.88 -4.79 17.40
CA PRO A 66 9.44 -6.17 17.53
C PRO A 66 9.64 -7.01 16.25
N CYS A 67 9.69 -6.35 15.09
CA CYS A 67 9.88 -7.02 13.80
C CYS A 67 11.20 -6.62 13.15
N ARG A 68 11.82 -7.56 12.47
CA ARG A 68 13.00 -7.29 11.65
C ARG A 68 12.61 -6.56 10.37
N MET A 69 13.30 -5.47 10.06
CA MET A 69 13.02 -4.66 8.86
C MET A 69 13.50 -5.32 7.57
N GLY A 70 14.51 -6.20 7.62
CA GLY A 70 15.02 -6.91 6.44
C GLY A 70 15.51 -5.97 5.33
N GLY A 71 16.22 -4.91 5.67
CA GLY A 71 16.73 -3.91 4.72
C GLY A 71 15.70 -2.88 4.23
N ARG A 72 14.43 -2.98 4.65
CA ARG A 72 13.40 -2.00 4.30
C ARG A 72 13.60 -0.70 5.06
N ARG A 73 13.26 0.41 4.42
CA ARG A 73 13.30 1.76 4.99
C ARG A 73 12.02 2.01 5.81
N PRO A 74 12.13 2.30 7.10
CA PRO A 74 10.97 2.74 7.88
C PRO A 74 10.57 4.14 7.44
N VAL A 75 9.26 4.37 7.32
CA VAL A 75 8.67 5.65 6.89
C VAL A 75 7.88 6.28 8.01
N LEU A 76 7.21 5.47 8.83
CA LEU A 76 6.37 5.95 9.91
C LEU A 76 6.43 4.96 11.07
N ALA A 77 6.68 5.47 12.28
CA ALA A 77 6.54 4.72 13.51
C ALA A 77 5.47 5.37 14.40
N ILE A 78 4.56 4.56 14.92
CA ILE A 78 3.42 4.97 15.73
C ILE A 78 3.58 4.39 17.12
N ALA A 79 3.68 5.25 18.14
CA ALA A 79 3.76 4.85 19.53
C ALA A 79 2.39 4.42 20.05
N THR A 80 2.27 3.19 20.52
CA THR A 80 1.01 2.60 20.97
C THR A 80 0.75 2.74 22.47
N GLN A 81 1.72 3.23 23.23
CA GLN A 81 1.61 3.41 24.69
C GLN A 81 2.23 4.73 25.13
N GLN A 82 1.64 5.31 26.19
CA GLN A 82 2.23 6.42 26.90
C GLN A 82 3.35 5.87 27.81
N ALA A 83 4.56 5.84 27.28
CA ALA A 83 5.71 5.30 27.97
C ALA A 83 6.92 6.21 27.75
N ASP A 84 7.99 6.00 28.50
CA ASP A 84 9.27 6.62 28.24
C ASP A 84 9.77 6.28 26.80
N ALA A 85 10.77 7.01 26.32
CA ALA A 85 11.27 6.87 24.95
C ALA A 85 11.71 5.42 24.61
N GLN A 86 12.18 4.66 25.60
CA GLN A 86 12.60 3.28 25.44
C GLN A 86 11.43 2.33 25.19
N ALA A 87 10.41 2.40 26.03
CA ALA A 87 9.25 1.52 25.93
C ALA A 87 8.36 1.87 24.70
N ARG A 88 8.42 3.12 24.21
CA ARG A 88 7.78 3.52 22.93
C ARG A 88 8.39 2.80 21.73
N ALA A 89 9.71 2.60 21.72
CA ALA A 89 10.38 1.90 20.64
C ALA A 89 10.02 0.40 20.60
N ASP A 90 9.90 -0.24 21.77
CA ASP A 90 9.69 -1.68 21.89
C ASP A 90 8.28 -2.13 21.43
N ARG A 91 7.33 -1.21 21.37
CA ARG A 91 5.93 -1.49 20.97
C ARG A 91 5.37 -0.53 19.92
N ALA A 92 6.24 0.05 19.12
CA ALA A 92 5.81 0.88 18.01
C ALA A 92 5.26 0.03 16.86
N ILE A 93 4.15 0.48 16.29
CA ILE A 93 3.73 0.00 14.96
C ILE A 93 4.59 0.70 13.93
N VAL A 94 5.27 -0.06 13.07
CA VAL A 94 6.19 0.50 12.08
C VAL A 94 5.74 0.18 10.67
N TYR A 95 5.63 1.21 9.86
CA TYR A 95 5.40 1.14 8.43
C TYR A 95 6.72 1.31 7.69
N SER A 96 7.05 0.36 6.82
CA SER A 96 8.30 0.35 6.08
C SER A 96 8.10 0.04 4.59
N VAL A 97 8.96 0.59 3.75
CA VAL A 97 8.97 0.38 2.30
C VAL A 97 10.29 -0.25 1.89
N GLY A 98 10.24 -1.16 0.94
CA GLY A 98 11.42 -1.79 0.36
C GLY A 98 11.14 -3.17 -0.20
N SER A 99 12.18 -3.96 -0.33
CA SER A 99 12.12 -5.27 -0.98
C SER A 99 11.05 -6.18 -0.41
N ALA A 100 10.34 -6.85 -1.31
CA ALA A 100 9.32 -7.82 -0.97
C ALA A 100 9.94 -9.02 -0.22
N PRO A 101 9.21 -9.62 0.74
CA PRO A 101 9.69 -10.78 1.47
C PRO A 101 9.67 -12.07 0.63
N ASP A 102 8.92 -12.09 -0.46
CA ASP A 102 8.71 -13.25 -1.31
C ASP A 102 8.46 -12.82 -2.76
N ALA A 103 8.77 -13.70 -3.72
CA ALA A 103 8.62 -13.47 -5.16
C ALA A 103 7.18 -13.36 -5.67
N ILE A 104 6.18 -13.69 -4.84
CA ILE A 104 4.76 -13.51 -5.19
C ILE A 104 4.34 -12.04 -5.29
N TRP A 105 5.09 -11.15 -4.64
CA TRP A 105 4.83 -9.72 -4.61
C TRP A 105 5.55 -9.01 -5.76
N ARG A 106 4.97 -7.94 -6.27
CA ARG A 106 5.53 -7.14 -7.37
C ARG A 106 6.20 -5.89 -6.85
N GLY A 107 7.38 -5.56 -7.34
CA GLY A 107 8.12 -4.35 -6.99
C GLY A 107 8.45 -4.24 -5.50
N GLU A 108 8.53 -3.02 -5.00
CA GLU A 108 8.62 -2.80 -3.56
C GLU A 108 7.27 -2.98 -2.88
N VAL A 109 7.29 -3.18 -1.57
CA VAL A 109 6.10 -3.40 -0.75
C VAL A 109 6.01 -2.40 0.39
N LEU A 110 4.78 -2.02 0.75
CA LEU A 110 4.47 -1.40 2.02
C LEU A 110 4.20 -2.51 3.04
N MET A 111 5.03 -2.56 4.07
CA MET A 111 4.87 -3.50 5.18
C MET A 111 4.52 -2.79 6.47
N ARG A 112 3.63 -3.40 7.23
CA ARG A 112 3.29 -3.04 8.60
C ARG A 112 3.88 -4.06 9.56
N CYS A 113 4.73 -3.63 10.46
CA CYS A 113 5.09 -4.36 11.68
C CYS A 113 4.15 -3.91 12.80
N GLY A 114 3.30 -4.78 13.28
CA GLY A 114 2.35 -4.43 14.32
C GLY A 114 1.64 -5.66 14.87
N PRO A 115 0.89 -5.50 15.97
CA PRO A 115 0.09 -6.59 16.54
C PRO A 115 -1.09 -6.94 15.63
N ALA A 116 -1.62 -8.14 15.82
CA ALA A 116 -2.89 -8.51 15.23
C ALA A 116 -4.03 -7.69 15.86
N TYR A 117 -5.13 -7.55 15.13
CA TYR A 117 -6.37 -6.98 15.66
C TYR A 117 -7.16 -8.05 16.40
N SER A 118 -7.81 -7.67 17.49
CA SER A 118 -8.82 -8.47 18.16
C SER A 118 -10.12 -8.52 17.32
N LEU A 119 -11.08 -9.31 17.73
CA LEU A 119 -12.38 -9.41 17.06
C LEU A 119 -13.14 -8.09 17.07
N ASP A 120 -12.86 -7.23 18.03
CA ASP A 120 -13.49 -5.90 18.19
C ASP A 120 -12.82 -4.83 17.30
N GLY A 121 -11.85 -5.22 16.45
CA GLY A 121 -11.12 -4.30 15.58
C GLY A 121 -10.07 -3.44 16.27
N VAL A 122 -9.75 -3.70 17.54
CA VAL A 122 -8.72 -2.98 18.28
C VAL A 122 -7.38 -3.74 18.19
N PRO A 123 -6.23 -3.03 18.02
CA PRO A 123 -4.93 -3.67 18.03
C PRO A 123 -4.64 -4.38 19.35
N ASN A 124 -4.36 -5.68 19.30
CA ASN A 124 -4.01 -6.46 20.48
C ASN A 124 -2.56 -6.22 20.87
N LEU A 125 -2.29 -5.16 21.61
CA LEU A 125 -0.93 -4.76 22.02
C LEU A 125 -0.19 -5.79 22.89
N ARG A 126 -0.90 -6.77 23.46
CA ARG A 126 -0.29 -7.90 24.19
C ARG A 126 0.07 -9.07 23.27
N GLY A 127 -0.46 -9.07 22.04
CA GLY A 127 -0.20 -10.08 21.04
C GLY A 127 1.18 -9.95 20.39
N ALA A 128 1.55 -10.99 19.65
CA ALA A 128 2.79 -10.99 18.89
C ALA A 128 2.72 -9.96 17.74
N PHE A 129 3.77 -9.18 17.59
CA PHE A 129 3.96 -8.30 16.45
C PHE A 129 4.42 -9.11 15.24
N GLN A 130 3.85 -8.82 14.10
CA GLN A 130 4.12 -9.51 12.85
C GLN A 130 4.31 -8.54 11.70
N ASN A 131 5.21 -8.90 10.80
CA ASN A 131 5.34 -8.23 9.51
C ASN A 131 4.20 -8.69 8.58
N ARG A 132 3.43 -7.74 8.04
CA ARG A 132 2.38 -7.99 7.06
C ARG A 132 2.55 -7.06 5.87
N VAL A 133 2.53 -7.62 4.66
CA VAL A 133 2.46 -6.82 3.44
C VAL A 133 1.05 -6.25 3.33
N LEU A 134 0.94 -4.95 3.21
CA LEU A 134 -0.32 -4.24 2.99
C LEU A 134 -0.55 -4.01 1.49
N LEU A 135 0.50 -3.60 0.79
CA LEU A 135 0.46 -3.29 -0.65
C LEU A 135 1.78 -3.70 -1.30
N ASP A 136 1.69 -4.10 -2.53
CA ASP A 136 2.81 -4.37 -3.43
C ASP A 136 2.84 -3.37 -4.61
N ALA A 137 3.74 -3.60 -5.54
CA ALA A 137 3.90 -2.80 -6.75
C ALA A 137 4.20 -1.31 -6.47
N LEU A 138 4.91 -1.03 -5.38
CA LEU A 138 5.43 0.30 -5.13
C LEU A 138 6.64 0.56 -6.06
N PRO A 139 6.85 1.81 -6.49
CA PRO A 139 8.05 2.19 -7.24
C PRO A 139 9.31 2.02 -6.40
N ASN A 140 10.43 1.70 -7.07
CA ASN A 140 11.72 1.47 -6.41
C ASN A 140 12.52 2.77 -6.16
N ASP A 141 11.97 3.92 -6.53
CA ASP A 141 12.67 5.19 -6.38
C ASP A 141 12.68 5.65 -4.93
N ILE A 142 13.80 6.18 -4.47
CA ILE A 142 13.96 6.69 -3.11
C ILE A 142 12.97 7.84 -2.87
N GLY A 143 12.14 7.71 -1.84
CA GLY A 143 11.14 8.72 -1.49
C GLY A 143 9.82 8.61 -2.24
N SER A 144 9.64 7.57 -3.06
CA SER A 144 8.38 7.21 -3.70
C SER A 144 7.69 6.05 -2.95
N GLY A 145 6.57 5.62 -3.47
CA GLY A 145 5.78 4.52 -2.91
C GLY A 145 4.89 4.97 -1.77
N PHE A 146 5.38 4.94 -0.55
CA PHE A 146 4.67 5.47 0.62
C PHE A 146 5.48 6.55 1.28
N THR A 147 4.85 7.70 1.53
CA THR A 147 5.44 8.83 2.26
C THR A 147 4.48 9.35 3.32
N ALA A 148 5.04 9.77 4.44
CA ALA A 148 4.36 10.48 5.50
C ALA A 148 5.07 11.82 5.72
N ARG A 149 4.33 12.93 5.77
CA ARG A 149 4.91 14.27 5.96
C ARG A 149 4.07 15.05 6.97
N PRO A 150 4.68 15.69 7.99
CA PRO A 150 3.96 16.60 8.85
C PRO A 150 3.40 17.77 8.03
N HIS A 151 2.18 18.17 8.34
CA HIS A 151 1.64 19.40 7.75
C HIS A 151 2.30 20.61 8.41
N PRO A 152 2.73 21.63 7.66
CA PRO A 152 3.49 22.76 8.22
C PRO A 152 2.71 23.63 9.22
N GLN A 153 1.37 23.63 9.16
CA GLN A 153 0.52 24.53 9.95
C GLN A 153 -0.43 23.77 10.91
N TRP A 154 -0.65 22.48 10.72
CA TRP A 154 -1.63 21.70 11.47
C TRP A 154 -0.99 20.44 12.05
N PRO A 155 -1.40 19.98 13.22
CA PRO A 155 -0.86 18.76 13.84
C PRO A 155 -1.41 17.49 13.17
N VAL A 156 -1.32 17.42 11.84
CA VAL A 156 -1.77 16.30 11.02
C VAL A 156 -0.65 15.82 10.12
N LEU A 157 -0.69 14.53 9.77
CA LEU A 157 0.20 13.94 8.78
C LEU A 157 -0.47 13.88 7.40
N GLN A 158 0.27 14.28 6.39
CA GLN A 158 -0.08 14.00 4.99
C GLN A 158 0.51 12.66 4.60
N LEU A 159 -0.35 11.69 4.31
CA LEU A 159 0.01 10.38 3.82
C LEU A 159 -0.18 10.34 2.31
N GLU A 160 0.83 9.90 1.59
CA GLU A 160 0.74 9.68 0.14
C GLU A 160 1.20 8.27 -0.19
N LEU A 161 0.44 7.60 -1.05
CA LEU A 161 0.69 6.24 -1.49
C LEU A 161 0.66 6.19 -3.01
N GLU A 162 1.71 5.62 -3.61
CA GLU A 162 1.87 5.44 -5.03
C GLU A 162 2.15 3.99 -5.38
N GLN A 163 1.42 3.43 -6.36
CA GLN A 163 1.64 2.11 -6.93
C GLN A 163 1.87 2.20 -8.43
N GLN A 164 2.68 1.30 -8.96
CA GLN A 164 2.89 1.13 -10.41
C GLN A 164 2.04 -0.03 -10.91
N LEU A 165 1.02 0.29 -11.70
CA LEU A 165 0.15 -0.72 -12.30
C LEU A 165 0.65 -1.15 -13.67
N PRO A 166 0.61 -2.44 -13.99
CA PRO A 166 0.93 -2.91 -15.33
C PRO A 166 -0.04 -2.30 -16.35
N SER A 167 0.48 -1.82 -17.46
CA SER A 167 -0.32 -1.31 -18.56
C SER A 167 -0.19 -2.22 -19.77
N SER A 168 -1.28 -2.39 -20.50
CA SER A 168 -1.29 -3.12 -21.78
C SER A 168 -0.42 -2.47 -22.87
N SER A 169 -0.05 -1.20 -22.69
CA SER A 169 0.83 -0.47 -23.61
C SER A 169 2.33 -0.54 -23.25
N GLY A 170 2.69 -1.33 -22.23
CA GLY A 170 4.08 -1.46 -21.76
C GLY A 170 4.58 -0.33 -20.85
N ALA A 171 3.96 0.84 -20.85
CA ALA A 171 4.31 1.92 -19.94
C ALA A 171 3.63 1.70 -18.58
N ALA A 172 4.40 1.70 -17.49
CA ALA A 172 3.84 1.63 -16.15
C ALA A 172 2.93 2.85 -15.89
N ARG A 173 1.76 2.62 -15.31
CA ARG A 173 0.85 3.70 -14.88
C ARG A 173 0.89 3.82 -13.38
N SER A 174 1.11 5.04 -12.87
CA SER A 174 1.04 5.28 -11.44
C SER A 174 -0.41 5.50 -10.99
N LEU A 175 -0.74 4.93 -9.83
CA LEU A 175 -1.97 5.19 -9.08
C LEU A 175 -1.56 5.84 -7.76
N ARG A 176 -2.08 7.03 -7.49
CA ARG A 176 -1.77 7.80 -6.28
C ARG A 176 -3.00 8.04 -5.45
N SER A 177 -2.86 7.88 -4.14
CA SER A 177 -3.87 8.24 -3.14
C SER A 177 -3.23 9.08 -2.05
N ARG A 178 -3.99 10.05 -1.52
CA ARG A 178 -3.57 10.94 -0.44
C ARG A 178 -4.61 10.98 0.64
N LEU A 179 -4.15 11.09 1.89
CA LEU A 179 -4.99 11.21 3.07
C LEU A 179 -4.32 12.14 4.07
N ALA A 180 -5.09 12.96 4.76
CA ALA A 180 -4.66 13.69 5.95
C ALA A 180 -5.13 12.91 7.20
N ALA A 181 -4.23 12.70 8.16
CA ALA A 181 -4.46 11.93 9.38
C ALA A 181 -3.94 12.68 10.61
#